data_4d226e0e5cc4b04a09e409a8c4ec8945
#
_entry.id   4d226e0e5cc4b04a09e409a8c4ec8945
#
_cell.length_a   1.000
_cell.length_b   1.000
_cell.length_c   1.000
_cell.angle_alpha   90.00
_cell.angle_beta   90.00
_cell.angle_gamma   90.00
#
_symmetry.space_group_name_H-M   'P 1'
#
loop_
_entity.id
_entity.type
_entity.pdbx_description
1 polymer ?
#
loop_
_entity_poly.entity_id
_entity_poly.type
_entity_poly.pdbx_seq_one_letter_code
_entity_poly.pdbx_strand_id
1 'polypeptide(L)'
;MSNERTATLGVPADAEILRRKDEHLDLALGQQAQKRRSGFDDYQLEHCALPEVDLDEIDLSVEWWGRRLPLPFVISSMTGGPVRGARINAHLAEAAEALGLVLAVGSQRVAIEGAGEAGLGRELRRLAPTAPIWSNLGAAQLVAGYGVDEARRAVDMIEADALIIHLNPLQEAVQAGGDRRWKGVLGAMETLIRQLERPVVVKEVGYGLSAEVGRALAGVGVAALDVAGSGGTAWADIEGARSASAVDRKVADAFQGWGLETPAAVEKLRAALPDMPLIASGGVRHGVDAAVALRLGADLIGQAGPVLRAALESPEAVLRHFDILKRQLLIACFCTGSRDLLELRGANLSRRS
;
A
#
# COMPACT_ATOMS: atom_id res chain seq x y z
N MET A 1 -16.01 -51.62 26.49
CA MET A 1 -16.34 -50.19 26.39
C MET A 1 -15.22 -49.55 25.63
N SER A 2 -15.37 -49.47 24.32
CA SER A 2 -14.38 -48.89 23.36
C SER A 2 -14.59 -47.38 23.32
N ASN A 3 -13.52 -46.67 23.62
CA ASN A 3 -13.45 -45.20 23.63
C ASN A 3 -13.03 -44.75 22.24
N GLU A 4 -13.98 -44.44 21.36
CA GLU A 4 -13.76 -43.82 20.06
C GLU A 4 -13.36 -42.34 20.32
N ARG A 5 -12.08 -42.07 20.19
CA ARG A 5 -11.58 -40.67 20.03
C ARG A 5 -11.97 -40.23 18.62
N THR A 6 -12.99 -39.37 18.54
CA THR A 6 -13.30 -38.59 17.34
C THR A 6 -12.11 -37.68 17.05
N ALA A 7 -11.29 -38.05 16.08
CA ALA A 7 -10.29 -37.17 15.51
C ALA A 7 -11.02 -36.05 14.76
N THR A 8 -11.01 -34.85 15.30
CA THR A 8 -11.37 -33.63 14.57
C THR A 8 -10.33 -33.48 13.44
N LEU A 9 -10.75 -33.76 12.21
CA LEU A 9 -9.97 -33.47 11.00
C LEU A 9 -9.73 -31.95 10.96
N GLY A 10 -8.52 -31.52 11.33
CA GLY A 10 -8.09 -30.13 11.21
C GLY A 10 -8.16 -29.71 9.74
N VAL A 11 -8.73 -28.53 9.47
CA VAL A 11 -8.70 -27.90 8.14
C VAL A 11 -7.21 -27.77 7.75
N PRO A 12 -6.80 -28.13 6.53
CA PRO A 12 -5.43 -27.91 6.08
C PRO A 12 -5.01 -26.46 6.27
N ALA A 13 -3.78 -26.19 6.72
CA ALA A 13 -3.27 -24.85 7.01
C ALA A 13 -3.46 -23.90 5.82
N ASP A 14 -3.33 -24.40 4.60
CA ASP A 14 -3.53 -23.64 3.37
C ASP A 14 -4.98 -23.16 3.21
N ALA A 15 -5.97 -24.01 3.53
CA ALA A 15 -7.39 -23.66 3.45
C ALA A 15 -7.77 -22.59 4.49
N GLU A 16 -7.14 -22.57 5.66
CA GLU A 16 -7.36 -21.56 6.68
C GLU A 16 -6.78 -20.19 6.26
N ILE A 17 -5.59 -20.19 5.66
CA ILE A 17 -4.97 -18.97 5.15
C ILE A 17 -5.81 -18.37 4.02
N LEU A 18 -6.31 -19.19 3.10
CA LEU A 18 -7.14 -18.74 1.99
C LEU A 18 -8.48 -18.16 2.50
N ARG A 19 -9.15 -18.84 3.44
CA ARG A 19 -10.38 -18.33 4.07
C ARG A 19 -10.13 -16.99 4.76
N ARG A 20 -9.03 -16.84 5.50
CA ARG A 20 -8.66 -15.58 6.15
C ARG A 20 -8.53 -14.43 5.16
N LYS A 21 -7.94 -14.66 3.98
CA LYS A 21 -7.79 -13.63 2.95
C LYS A 21 -9.13 -13.19 2.35
N ASP A 22 -10.09 -14.10 2.17
CA ASP A 22 -11.44 -13.74 1.72
C ASP A 22 -12.19 -12.92 2.78
N GLU A 23 -12.11 -13.31 4.05
CA GLU A 23 -12.67 -12.53 5.17
C GLU A 23 -12.07 -11.12 5.25
N HIS A 24 -10.74 -11.00 5.02
CA HIS A 24 -10.07 -9.71 4.96
C HIS A 24 -10.62 -8.82 3.83
N LEU A 25 -10.89 -9.38 2.65
CA LEU A 25 -11.49 -8.65 1.53
C LEU A 25 -12.89 -8.12 1.88
N ASP A 26 -13.76 -8.96 2.44
CA ASP A 26 -15.13 -8.58 2.79
C ASP A 26 -15.16 -7.48 3.86
N LEU A 27 -14.33 -7.62 4.90
CA LEU A 27 -14.21 -6.62 5.95
C LEU A 27 -13.58 -5.30 5.46
N ALA A 28 -12.56 -5.38 4.59
CA ALA A 28 -11.97 -4.19 4.00
C ALA A 28 -12.98 -3.43 3.13
N LEU A 29 -13.82 -4.12 2.35
CA LEU A 29 -14.92 -3.53 1.60
C LEU A 29 -15.97 -2.87 2.52
N GLY A 30 -16.27 -3.49 3.66
CA GLY A 30 -17.15 -2.94 4.69
C GLY A 30 -16.57 -1.66 5.30
N GLN A 31 -15.28 -1.61 5.59
CA GLN A 31 -14.61 -0.41 6.11
C GLN A 31 -14.63 0.77 5.12
N GLN A 32 -14.52 0.51 3.81
CA GLN A 32 -14.57 1.57 2.80
C GLN A 32 -15.94 2.30 2.75
N ALA A 33 -17.00 1.66 3.26
CA ALA A 33 -18.31 2.30 3.41
C ALA A 33 -18.39 3.24 4.62
N GLN A 34 -17.44 3.16 5.56
CA GLN A 34 -17.40 4.01 6.75
C GLN A 34 -16.58 5.27 6.46
N LYS A 35 -17.15 6.45 6.70
CA LYS A 35 -16.41 7.72 6.63
C LYS A 35 -15.48 7.80 7.84
N ARG A 36 -14.20 7.52 7.64
CA ARG A 36 -13.15 7.77 8.63
C ARG A 36 -12.58 9.16 8.42
N ARG A 37 -12.18 9.82 9.53
CA ARG A 37 -11.40 11.05 9.42
C ARG A 37 -10.10 10.72 8.70
N SER A 38 -9.74 11.55 7.74
CA SER A 38 -8.44 11.55 7.12
C SER A 38 -7.76 12.86 7.48
N GLY A 39 -6.51 12.84 7.91
CA GLY A 39 -5.76 14.04 8.25
C GLY A 39 -5.64 15.06 7.10
N PHE A 40 -6.01 14.68 5.89
CA PHE A 40 -6.08 15.60 4.74
C PHE A 40 -7.13 16.69 4.90
N ASP A 41 -8.18 16.46 5.71
CA ASP A 41 -9.21 17.47 5.98
C ASP A 41 -8.68 18.70 6.75
N ASP A 42 -7.52 18.56 7.39
CA ASP A 42 -6.85 19.63 8.13
C ASP A 42 -6.04 20.58 7.22
N TYR A 43 -5.93 20.27 5.93
CA TYR A 43 -5.14 21.06 4.98
C TYR A 43 -6.03 21.69 3.90
N GLN A 44 -5.62 22.86 3.45
CA GLN A 44 -6.29 23.58 2.36
C GLN A 44 -5.26 24.23 1.45
N LEU A 45 -5.29 23.85 0.17
CA LEU A 45 -4.58 24.58 -0.89
C LEU A 45 -5.24 25.94 -1.11
N GLU A 46 -4.43 26.97 -1.26
CA GLU A 46 -4.92 28.31 -1.58
C GLU A 46 -5.41 28.36 -3.02
N HIS A 47 -6.60 28.89 -3.22
CA HIS A 47 -7.17 29.01 -4.55
C HIS A 47 -6.56 30.18 -5.33
N CYS A 48 -6.00 29.88 -6.50
CA CYS A 48 -5.54 30.86 -7.47
C CYS A 48 -6.69 31.22 -8.43
N ALA A 49 -7.28 32.42 -8.26
CA ALA A 49 -8.38 32.87 -9.11
C ALA A 49 -7.93 33.31 -10.51
N LEU A 50 -6.63 33.54 -10.71
CA LEU A 50 -6.01 33.90 -12.00
C LEU A 50 -4.80 32.98 -12.25
N PRO A 51 -5.02 31.72 -12.69
CA PRO A 51 -3.97 30.71 -12.76
C PRO A 51 -2.94 30.96 -13.87
N GLU A 52 -3.32 31.62 -14.96
CA GLU A 52 -2.48 31.88 -16.16
C GLU A 52 -1.78 30.61 -16.71
N VAL A 53 -2.48 29.47 -16.61
CA VAL A 53 -2.10 28.19 -17.20
C VAL A 53 -3.31 27.58 -17.90
N ASP A 54 -3.10 26.80 -18.96
CA ASP A 54 -4.17 26.09 -19.61
C ASP A 54 -4.30 24.68 -19.03
N LEU A 55 -5.54 24.25 -18.71
CA LEU A 55 -5.80 22.97 -18.06
C LEU A 55 -5.22 21.78 -18.82
N ASP A 56 -5.27 21.84 -20.14
CA ASP A 56 -4.81 20.77 -21.04
C ASP A 56 -3.29 20.72 -21.19
N GLU A 57 -2.55 21.74 -20.73
CA GLU A 57 -1.08 21.82 -20.78
C GLU A 57 -0.43 21.35 -19.47
N ILE A 58 -1.22 21.03 -18.43
CA ILE A 58 -0.68 20.60 -17.15
C ILE A 58 -0.10 19.19 -17.25
N ASP A 59 1.19 19.04 -16.91
CA ASP A 59 1.90 17.78 -16.86
C ASP A 59 1.84 17.12 -15.46
N LEU A 60 1.19 15.96 -15.37
CA LEU A 60 1.11 15.15 -14.14
C LEU A 60 2.17 14.04 -14.11
N SER A 61 3.09 13.99 -15.06
CA SER A 61 4.12 12.96 -15.08
C SER A 61 5.14 13.16 -13.98
N VAL A 62 5.79 12.07 -13.57
CA VAL A 62 6.82 12.06 -12.53
C VAL A 62 7.96 11.12 -12.94
N GLU A 63 9.20 11.54 -12.66
CA GLU A 63 10.35 10.66 -12.79
C GLU A 63 10.48 9.78 -11.54
N TRP A 64 10.55 8.47 -11.77
CA TRP A 64 10.71 7.48 -10.70
C TRP A 64 11.75 6.44 -11.10
N TRP A 65 12.90 6.47 -10.43
CA TRP A 65 14.05 5.60 -10.69
C TRP A 65 14.47 5.55 -12.17
N GLY A 66 14.55 6.71 -12.82
CA GLY A 66 14.94 6.85 -14.23
C GLY A 66 13.85 6.46 -15.22
N ARG A 67 12.62 6.24 -14.76
CA ARG A 67 11.46 5.98 -15.59
C ARG A 67 10.43 7.10 -15.46
N ARG A 68 9.96 7.63 -16.56
CA ARG A 68 8.84 8.58 -16.58
C ARG A 68 7.52 7.82 -16.44
N LEU A 69 6.81 8.08 -15.35
CA LEU A 69 5.44 7.61 -15.12
C LEU A 69 4.47 8.72 -15.57
N PRO A 70 3.41 8.41 -16.34
CA PRO A 70 2.49 9.42 -16.85
C PRO A 70 1.63 10.06 -15.76
N LEU A 71 1.47 9.38 -14.63
CA LEU A 71 0.68 9.83 -13.47
C LEU A 71 1.40 9.43 -12.17
N PRO A 72 1.27 10.22 -11.10
CA PRO A 72 1.94 9.95 -9.82
C PRO A 72 1.22 8.90 -8.97
N PHE A 73 0.46 7.98 -9.56
CA PHE A 73 -0.36 7.02 -8.82
C PHE A 73 0.27 5.64 -8.76
N VAL A 74 0.09 4.98 -7.62
CA VAL A 74 0.44 3.58 -7.34
C VAL A 74 -0.83 2.83 -6.96
N ILE A 75 -1.08 1.71 -7.61
CA ILE A 75 -2.05 0.72 -7.14
C ILE A 75 -1.37 -0.01 -5.98
N SER A 76 -1.72 0.38 -4.75
CA SER A 76 -1.07 -0.16 -3.54
C SER A 76 -1.45 -1.60 -3.26
N SER A 77 -0.55 -2.30 -2.58
CA SER A 77 -0.72 -3.70 -2.16
C SER A 77 -2.04 -3.95 -1.43
N MET A 78 -2.82 -4.89 -1.92
CA MET A 78 -4.11 -5.26 -1.33
C MET A 78 -4.17 -6.72 -0.96
N THR A 79 -4.34 -7.59 -1.93
CA THR A 79 -4.59 -9.01 -1.70
C THR A 79 -3.73 -9.87 -2.60
N GLY A 80 -3.45 -11.08 -2.13
CA GLY A 80 -3.02 -12.20 -2.93
C GLY A 80 -3.67 -13.42 -2.31
N GLY A 81 -4.10 -14.40 -3.07
CA GLY A 81 -4.79 -15.57 -2.52
C GLY A 81 -5.95 -16.01 -3.40
N PRO A 82 -7.06 -16.51 -2.88
CA PRO A 82 -8.00 -17.36 -3.60
C PRO A 82 -8.57 -16.74 -4.89
N VAL A 83 -9.46 -17.44 -5.56
CA VAL A 83 -10.03 -17.10 -6.89
C VAL A 83 -10.41 -15.62 -7.04
N ARG A 84 -11.01 -15.02 -6.00
CA ARG A 84 -11.36 -13.58 -6.00
C ARG A 84 -10.12 -12.69 -6.06
N GLY A 85 -9.08 -13.02 -5.31
CA GLY A 85 -7.81 -12.28 -5.30
C GLY A 85 -7.09 -12.34 -6.66
N ALA A 86 -7.10 -13.50 -7.31
CA ALA A 86 -6.54 -13.67 -8.65
C ALA A 86 -7.23 -12.77 -9.68
N ARG A 87 -8.58 -12.73 -9.68
CA ARG A 87 -9.35 -11.88 -10.57
C ARG A 87 -9.11 -10.39 -10.31
N ILE A 88 -9.07 -9.98 -9.04
CA ILE A 88 -8.74 -8.61 -8.65
C ILE A 88 -7.36 -8.23 -9.22
N ASN A 89 -6.34 -9.06 -8.99
CA ASN A 89 -4.99 -8.78 -9.45
C ASN A 89 -4.89 -8.71 -10.97
N ALA A 90 -5.63 -9.55 -11.71
CA ALA A 90 -5.70 -9.49 -13.17
C ALA A 90 -6.28 -8.14 -13.64
N HIS A 91 -7.45 -7.72 -13.12
CA HIS A 91 -8.06 -6.43 -13.47
C HIS A 91 -7.14 -5.24 -13.13
N LEU A 92 -6.42 -5.32 -12.00
CA LEU A 92 -5.46 -4.28 -11.61
C LEU A 92 -4.24 -4.24 -12.54
N ALA A 93 -3.75 -5.40 -13.00
CA ALA A 93 -2.63 -5.49 -13.92
C ALA A 93 -2.97 -4.89 -15.29
N GLU A 94 -4.13 -5.25 -15.86
CA GLU A 94 -4.62 -4.68 -17.12
C GLU A 94 -4.79 -3.15 -17.03
N ALA A 95 -5.35 -2.65 -15.94
CA ALA A 95 -5.51 -1.22 -15.73
C ALA A 95 -4.17 -0.51 -15.50
N ALA A 96 -3.23 -1.13 -14.76
CA ALA A 96 -1.89 -0.59 -14.56
C ALA A 96 -1.14 -0.43 -15.88
N GLU A 97 -1.22 -1.44 -16.76
CA GLU A 97 -0.63 -1.38 -18.11
C GLU A 97 -1.23 -0.25 -18.94
N ALA A 98 -2.56 -0.17 -18.99
CA ALA A 98 -3.27 0.84 -19.79
C ALA A 98 -2.98 2.28 -19.35
N LEU A 99 -2.71 2.49 -18.06
CA LEU A 99 -2.47 3.82 -17.46
C LEU A 99 -0.98 4.11 -17.21
N GLY A 100 -0.09 3.15 -17.40
CA GLY A 100 1.33 3.27 -17.05
C GLY A 100 1.58 3.44 -15.54
N LEU A 101 0.73 2.88 -14.69
CA LEU A 101 0.83 2.99 -13.23
C LEU A 101 1.70 1.87 -12.64
N VAL A 102 2.24 2.14 -11.47
CA VAL A 102 2.88 1.10 -10.66
C VAL A 102 1.81 0.18 -10.07
N LEU A 103 1.99 -1.13 -10.24
CA LEU A 103 1.21 -2.17 -9.56
C LEU A 103 2.01 -2.79 -8.42
N ALA A 104 1.60 -2.57 -7.18
CA ALA A 104 2.14 -3.24 -6.02
C ALA A 104 1.22 -4.40 -5.62
N VAL A 105 1.74 -5.63 -5.63
CA VAL A 105 0.94 -6.82 -5.30
C VAL A 105 0.80 -7.02 -3.78
N GLY A 106 -0.19 -7.79 -3.36
CA GLY A 106 -0.33 -8.24 -1.97
C GLY A 106 0.76 -9.25 -1.59
N SER A 107 0.87 -9.55 -0.28
CA SER A 107 1.87 -10.49 0.24
C SER A 107 1.88 -11.83 -0.50
N GLN A 108 3.07 -12.21 -1.00
CA GLN A 108 3.32 -13.46 -1.73
C GLN A 108 3.66 -14.64 -0.81
N ARG A 109 3.59 -14.47 0.53
CA ARG A 109 3.87 -15.53 1.49
C ARG A 109 3.20 -16.86 1.11
N VAL A 110 1.90 -16.83 0.81
CA VAL A 110 1.11 -18.02 0.46
C VAL A 110 1.66 -18.73 -0.76
N ALA A 111 2.06 -17.96 -1.78
CA ALA A 111 2.62 -18.50 -3.02
C ALA A 111 4.01 -19.12 -2.78
N ILE A 112 4.83 -18.50 -1.93
CA ILE A 112 6.16 -19.00 -1.57
C ILE A 112 6.09 -20.28 -0.73
N GLU A 113 5.12 -20.38 0.19
CA GLU A 113 4.88 -21.53 1.05
C GLU A 113 4.21 -22.72 0.31
N GLY A 114 3.88 -22.57 -0.97
CA GLY A 114 3.47 -23.68 -1.83
C GLY A 114 1.97 -23.87 -2.02
N ALA A 115 1.13 -22.94 -1.55
CA ALA A 115 -0.32 -22.99 -1.75
C ALA A 115 -0.76 -22.53 -3.17
N GLY A 116 0.11 -22.66 -4.17
CA GLY A 116 -0.10 -22.23 -5.56
C GLY A 116 0.16 -20.75 -5.78
N GLU A 117 0.17 -20.30 -7.04
CA GLU A 117 0.50 -18.90 -7.40
C GLU A 117 -0.56 -17.89 -6.93
N ALA A 118 -1.78 -18.34 -6.64
CA ALA A 118 -2.85 -17.54 -6.02
C ALA A 118 -3.08 -16.17 -6.71
N GLY A 119 -2.93 -16.09 -8.03
CA GLY A 119 -3.03 -14.85 -8.81
C GLY A 119 -1.83 -13.92 -8.64
N LEU A 120 -0.69 -14.45 -8.17
CA LEU A 120 0.58 -13.73 -7.96
C LEU A 120 1.73 -14.40 -8.74
N GLY A 121 1.43 -14.93 -9.91
CA GLY A 121 2.39 -15.57 -10.82
C GLY A 121 2.67 -14.73 -12.08
N ARG A 122 3.36 -15.34 -13.03
CA ARG A 122 3.78 -14.72 -14.32
C ARG A 122 2.62 -14.18 -15.16
N GLU A 123 1.39 -14.62 -14.87
CA GLU A 123 0.20 -14.08 -15.54
C GLU A 123 0.08 -12.57 -15.37
N LEU A 124 0.43 -12.03 -14.20
CA LEU A 124 0.43 -10.58 -13.95
C LEU A 124 1.37 -9.83 -14.92
N ARG A 125 2.58 -10.36 -15.14
CA ARG A 125 3.53 -9.76 -16.08
C ARG A 125 3.04 -9.86 -17.53
N ARG A 126 2.29 -10.91 -17.91
CA ARG A 126 1.69 -10.99 -19.25
C ARG A 126 0.57 -9.96 -19.44
N LEU A 127 -0.21 -9.67 -18.38
CA LEU A 127 -1.27 -8.66 -18.39
C LEU A 127 -0.72 -7.23 -18.30
N ALA A 128 0.44 -7.06 -17.67
CA ALA A 128 1.13 -5.77 -17.53
C ALA A 128 2.59 -5.88 -18.00
N PRO A 129 2.83 -6.05 -19.32
CA PRO A 129 4.16 -6.29 -19.86
C PRO A 129 5.13 -5.13 -19.65
N THR A 130 4.63 -3.89 -19.57
CA THR A 130 5.48 -2.70 -19.47
C THR A 130 5.28 -1.91 -18.18
N ALA A 131 4.13 -2.03 -17.49
CA ALA A 131 3.91 -1.36 -16.21
C ALA A 131 4.89 -1.86 -15.12
N PRO A 132 5.38 -0.98 -14.22
CA PRO A 132 6.20 -1.44 -13.10
C PRO A 132 5.36 -2.31 -12.15
N ILE A 133 5.87 -3.51 -11.84
CA ILE A 133 5.25 -4.43 -10.88
C ILE A 133 6.18 -4.56 -9.67
N TRP A 134 5.65 -4.39 -8.47
CA TRP A 134 6.39 -4.56 -7.22
C TRP A 134 5.89 -5.79 -6.45
N SER A 135 6.82 -6.70 -6.15
CA SER A 135 6.59 -7.86 -5.29
C SER A 135 6.43 -7.47 -3.83
N ASN A 136 6.00 -8.42 -2.94
CA ASN A 136 5.68 -8.06 -1.57
C ASN A 136 5.86 -9.22 -0.60
N LEU A 137 6.64 -8.96 0.47
CA LEU A 137 6.83 -9.83 1.62
C LEU A 137 6.64 -9.07 2.93
N GLY A 138 6.34 -9.78 4.01
CA GLY A 138 6.24 -9.19 5.35
C GLY A 138 7.59 -9.15 6.06
N ALA A 139 7.82 -8.10 6.84
CA ALA A 139 9.06 -7.94 7.59
C ALA A 139 9.24 -9.02 8.68
N ALA A 140 8.15 -9.46 9.31
CA ALA A 140 8.21 -10.52 10.32
C ALA A 140 8.75 -11.85 9.76
N GLN A 141 8.54 -12.13 8.46
CA GLN A 141 9.06 -13.33 7.81
C GLN A 141 10.59 -13.32 7.73
N LEU A 142 11.24 -12.15 7.65
CA LEU A 142 12.71 -12.06 7.60
C LEU A 142 13.38 -12.61 8.86
N VAL A 143 12.76 -12.47 10.02
CA VAL A 143 13.25 -13.04 11.29
C VAL A 143 12.63 -14.41 11.61
N ALA A 144 11.70 -14.88 10.77
CA ALA A 144 11.10 -16.21 10.83
C ALA A 144 11.79 -17.21 9.89
N GLY A 145 12.85 -16.80 9.19
CA GLY A 145 13.67 -17.67 8.35
C GLY A 145 13.66 -17.33 6.86
N TYR A 146 12.93 -16.28 6.42
CA TYR A 146 13.04 -15.82 5.04
C TYR A 146 14.34 -15.03 4.86
N GLY A 147 15.03 -15.30 3.76
CA GLY A 147 16.24 -14.60 3.36
C GLY A 147 16.16 -14.07 1.94
N VAL A 148 17.33 -13.89 1.34
CA VAL A 148 17.43 -13.40 -0.04
C VAL A 148 16.83 -14.38 -1.06
N ASP A 149 16.84 -15.68 -0.78
CA ASP A 149 16.30 -16.68 -1.72
C ASP A 149 14.77 -16.61 -1.82
N GLU A 150 14.06 -16.42 -0.70
CA GLU A 150 12.63 -16.19 -0.71
C GLU A 150 12.29 -14.84 -1.36
N ALA A 151 13.11 -13.82 -1.15
CA ALA A 151 12.96 -12.52 -1.80
C ALA A 151 13.16 -12.60 -3.32
N ARG A 152 14.19 -13.32 -3.79
CA ARG A 152 14.39 -13.59 -5.22
C ARG A 152 13.22 -14.36 -5.81
N ARG A 153 12.75 -15.40 -5.14
CA ARG A 153 11.57 -16.16 -5.58
C ARG A 153 10.33 -15.27 -5.72
N ALA A 154 10.10 -14.35 -4.75
CA ALA A 154 8.99 -13.41 -4.82
C ALA A 154 9.12 -12.47 -6.02
N VAL A 155 10.31 -11.95 -6.29
CA VAL A 155 10.62 -11.09 -7.44
C VAL A 155 10.44 -11.86 -8.76
N ASP A 156 11.06 -13.04 -8.88
CA ASP A 156 11.08 -13.82 -10.12
C ASP A 156 9.70 -14.38 -10.50
N MET A 157 8.87 -14.69 -9.49
CA MET A 157 7.53 -15.24 -9.67
C MET A 157 6.63 -14.34 -10.55
N ILE A 158 6.77 -13.02 -10.42
CA ILE A 158 6.00 -12.02 -11.17
C ILE A 158 6.90 -11.11 -12.03
N GLU A 159 8.18 -11.44 -12.15
CA GLU A 159 9.19 -10.61 -12.83
C GLU A 159 9.15 -9.15 -12.34
N ALA A 160 9.20 -8.98 -11.00
CA ALA A 160 9.01 -7.69 -10.37
C ALA A 160 10.20 -6.73 -10.58
N ASP A 161 9.89 -5.44 -10.67
CA ASP A 161 10.87 -4.35 -10.78
C ASP A 161 11.43 -3.91 -9.42
N ALA A 162 10.70 -4.18 -8.33
CA ALA A 162 11.09 -3.90 -6.94
C ALA A 162 10.45 -4.88 -5.95
N LEU A 163 10.98 -4.91 -4.73
CA LEU A 163 10.40 -5.67 -3.62
C LEU A 163 9.87 -4.73 -2.54
N ILE A 164 8.61 -4.89 -2.15
CA ILE A 164 8.05 -4.27 -0.96
C ILE A 164 8.28 -5.18 0.25
N ILE A 165 8.81 -4.60 1.32
CA ILE A 165 8.77 -5.19 2.66
C ILE A 165 7.73 -4.42 3.47
N HIS A 166 6.61 -5.09 3.81
CA HIS A 166 5.59 -4.42 4.60
C HIS A 166 5.81 -4.60 6.11
N LEU A 167 5.56 -3.53 6.86
CA LEU A 167 5.61 -3.48 8.31
C LEU A 167 4.19 -3.47 8.85
N ASN A 168 3.80 -4.50 9.60
CA ASN A 168 2.44 -4.64 10.15
C ASN A 168 2.42 -5.05 11.62
N PRO A 169 3.25 -4.45 12.51
CA PRO A 169 3.43 -4.92 13.88
C PRO A 169 2.13 -4.90 14.69
N LEU A 170 1.27 -3.88 14.53
CA LEU A 170 0.00 -3.81 15.25
C LEU A 170 -0.98 -4.87 14.75
N GLN A 171 -1.09 -5.07 13.43
CA GLN A 171 -1.91 -6.15 12.87
C GLN A 171 -1.49 -7.50 13.44
N GLU A 172 -0.19 -7.83 13.40
CA GLU A 172 0.34 -9.11 13.89
C GLU A 172 0.18 -9.26 15.41
N ALA A 173 0.25 -8.16 16.16
CA ALA A 173 0.05 -8.20 17.62
C ALA A 173 -1.39 -8.54 18.01
N VAL A 174 -2.37 -8.02 17.26
CA VAL A 174 -3.80 -8.22 17.49
C VAL A 174 -4.30 -9.53 16.87
N GLN A 175 -3.74 -9.94 15.74
CA GLN A 175 -4.12 -11.14 15.00
C GLN A 175 -3.91 -12.41 15.82
N ALA A 176 -4.91 -13.28 15.87
CA ALA A 176 -4.75 -14.63 16.44
C ALA A 176 -3.68 -15.41 15.66
N GLY A 177 -2.63 -15.88 16.37
CA GLY A 177 -1.50 -16.57 15.72
C GLY A 177 -0.60 -15.67 14.87
N GLY A 178 -0.64 -14.34 15.06
CA GLY A 178 0.22 -13.41 14.34
C GLY A 178 1.71 -13.50 14.70
N ASP A 179 2.56 -13.04 13.81
CA ASP A 179 4.03 -13.08 13.93
C ASP A 179 4.53 -11.94 14.85
N ARG A 180 4.70 -12.25 16.14
CA ARG A 180 5.02 -11.26 17.20
C ARG A 180 6.51 -11.08 17.46
N ARG A 181 7.39 -11.78 16.76
CA ARG A 181 8.84 -11.67 16.91
C ARG A 181 9.39 -10.68 15.88
N TRP A 182 9.80 -9.50 16.36
CA TRP A 182 10.25 -8.39 15.52
C TRP A 182 11.69 -7.95 15.79
N LYS A 183 12.34 -8.53 16.82
CA LYS A 183 13.73 -8.23 17.14
C LYS A 183 14.63 -8.71 16.02
N GLY A 184 15.47 -7.80 15.48
CA GLY A 184 16.41 -8.10 14.42
C GLY A 184 15.90 -7.87 12.99
N VAL A 185 14.65 -7.44 12.80
CA VAL A 185 14.06 -7.15 11.47
C VAL A 185 14.92 -6.16 10.68
N LEU A 186 15.40 -5.07 11.31
CA LEU A 186 16.20 -4.06 10.61
C LEU A 186 17.52 -4.65 10.07
N GLY A 187 18.24 -5.44 10.87
CA GLY A 187 19.48 -6.10 10.44
C GLY A 187 19.26 -7.18 9.38
N ALA A 188 18.14 -7.92 9.46
CA ALA A 188 17.76 -8.88 8.42
C ALA A 188 17.44 -8.16 7.12
N MET A 189 16.76 -7.02 7.18
CA MET A 189 16.45 -6.17 6.02
C MET A 189 17.73 -5.61 5.39
N GLU A 190 18.69 -5.12 6.19
CA GLU A 190 20.00 -4.66 5.71
C GLU A 190 20.73 -5.77 4.93
N THR A 191 20.75 -6.98 5.49
CA THR A 191 21.36 -8.14 4.85
C THR A 191 20.69 -8.46 3.52
N LEU A 192 19.37 -8.45 3.48
CA LEU A 192 18.57 -8.69 2.27
C LEU A 192 18.84 -7.64 1.20
N ILE A 193 18.82 -6.35 1.55
CA ILE A 193 19.02 -5.23 0.61
C ILE A 193 20.40 -5.32 -0.05
N ARG A 194 21.44 -5.68 0.70
CA ARG A 194 22.81 -5.83 0.15
C ARG A 194 22.94 -6.96 -0.86
N GLN A 195 22.05 -7.95 -0.85
CA GLN A 195 22.14 -9.16 -1.67
C GLN A 195 21.09 -9.22 -2.78
N LEU A 196 20.03 -8.40 -2.68
CA LEU A 196 18.97 -8.38 -3.66
C LEU A 196 19.29 -7.34 -4.76
N GLU A 197 19.29 -7.77 -6.02
CA GLU A 197 19.56 -6.91 -7.18
C GLU A 197 18.34 -6.07 -7.62
N ARG A 198 17.44 -5.79 -6.71
CA ARG A 198 16.23 -4.98 -6.95
C ARG A 198 16.05 -3.97 -5.82
N PRO A 199 15.52 -2.76 -6.13
CA PRO A 199 15.19 -1.79 -5.10
C PRO A 199 14.20 -2.35 -4.09
N VAL A 200 14.42 -2.01 -2.81
CA VAL A 200 13.51 -2.40 -1.72
C VAL A 200 12.72 -1.18 -1.26
N VAL A 201 11.40 -1.31 -1.29
CA VAL A 201 10.46 -0.32 -0.74
C VAL A 201 9.99 -0.81 0.62
N VAL A 202 10.00 0.03 1.63
CA VAL A 202 9.37 -0.32 2.91
C VAL A 202 8.05 0.39 3.06
N LYS A 203 7.01 -0.38 3.38
CA LYS A 203 5.64 0.09 3.50
C LYS A 203 5.03 -0.28 4.85
N GLU A 204 4.42 0.67 5.53
CA GLU A 204 3.49 0.40 6.62
C GLU A 204 2.11 -0.03 6.06
N VAL A 205 1.15 -0.38 6.90
CA VAL A 205 -0.13 -0.97 6.44
C VAL A 205 -1.39 -0.22 6.91
N GLY A 206 -1.23 0.97 7.50
CA GLY A 206 -2.36 1.81 7.92
C GLY A 206 -2.15 2.58 9.23
N TYR A 207 -0.90 2.59 9.75
CA TYR A 207 -0.55 3.27 11.00
C TYR A 207 0.60 4.26 10.86
N GLY A 208 1.19 4.36 9.67
CA GLY A 208 2.18 5.37 9.31
C GLY A 208 3.60 5.08 9.79
N LEU A 209 4.56 5.74 9.12
CA LEU A 209 5.99 5.68 9.44
C LEU A 209 6.42 6.97 10.14
N SER A 210 7.10 6.86 11.28
CA SER A 210 7.71 8.02 11.93
C SER A 210 9.03 8.41 11.24
N ALA A 211 9.47 9.67 11.45
CA ALA A 211 10.74 10.15 10.93
C ALA A 211 11.93 9.35 11.50
N GLU A 212 11.84 8.87 12.73
CA GLU A 212 12.87 8.01 13.35
C GLU A 212 13.00 6.68 12.64
N VAL A 213 11.86 5.99 12.41
CA VAL A 213 11.82 4.74 11.64
C VAL A 213 12.30 4.97 10.21
N GLY A 214 11.88 6.08 9.57
CA GLY A 214 12.33 6.45 8.24
C GLY A 214 13.86 6.59 8.15
N ARG A 215 14.50 7.28 9.12
CA ARG A 215 15.98 7.39 9.16
C ARG A 215 16.66 6.03 9.35
N ALA A 216 16.13 5.18 10.22
CA ALA A 216 16.68 3.84 10.42
C ALA A 216 16.61 2.99 9.13
N LEU A 217 15.48 3.06 8.41
CA LEU A 217 15.28 2.38 7.13
C LEU A 217 16.19 2.94 6.01
N ALA A 218 16.33 4.26 5.93
CA ALA A 218 17.26 4.91 5.01
C ALA A 218 18.71 4.48 5.28
N GLY A 219 19.08 4.38 6.55
CA GLY A 219 20.42 3.95 6.98
C GLY A 219 20.82 2.54 6.56
N VAL A 220 19.85 1.66 6.31
CA VAL A 220 20.11 0.29 5.80
C VAL A 220 19.93 0.16 4.28
N GLY A 221 19.70 1.26 3.56
CA GLY A 221 19.69 1.29 2.10
C GLY A 221 18.32 1.05 1.45
N VAL A 222 17.21 1.30 2.18
CA VAL A 222 15.86 1.25 1.59
C VAL A 222 15.75 2.31 0.48
N ALA A 223 15.21 1.92 -0.67
CA ALA A 223 15.14 2.75 -1.87
C ALA A 223 13.95 3.72 -1.88
N ALA A 224 12.86 3.41 -1.17
CA ALA A 224 11.68 4.28 -1.02
C ALA A 224 10.87 3.89 0.22
N LEU A 225 10.10 4.85 0.73
CA LEU A 225 9.19 4.65 1.87
C LEU A 225 7.75 4.91 1.45
N ASP A 226 6.86 3.96 1.73
CA ASP A 226 5.41 4.14 1.62
C ASP A 226 4.82 4.28 3.03
N VAL A 227 4.34 5.47 3.34
CA VAL A 227 3.94 5.83 4.70
C VAL A 227 2.73 5.05 5.20
N ALA A 228 1.81 4.69 4.32
CA ALA A 228 0.57 3.98 4.63
C ALA A 228 -0.02 4.39 6.00
N GLY A 229 -0.31 5.70 6.12
CA GLY A 229 -0.74 6.31 7.37
C GLY A 229 -2.19 5.99 7.74
N SER A 230 -2.59 6.42 8.94
CA SER A 230 -3.96 6.27 9.42
C SER A 230 -4.95 7.15 8.63
N GLY A 231 -6.21 6.73 8.60
CA GLY A 231 -7.29 7.37 7.83
C GLY A 231 -7.84 6.51 6.69
N GLY A 232 -7.17 5.40 6.34
CA GLY A 232 -7.62 4.40 5.38
C GLY A 232 -8.07 3.09 6.05
N THR A 233 -7.61 1.96 5.52
CA THR A 233 -7.85 0.62 6.09
C THR A 233 -7.18 0.49 7.46
N ALA A 234 -7.94 0.07 8.47
CA ALA A 234 -7.43 -0.19 9.81
C ALA A 234 -7.40 -1.71 10.06
N TRP A 235 -6.24 -2.30 9.99
CA TRP A 235 -6.08 -3.75 10.09
C TRP A 235 -6.38 -4.28 11.49
N ALA A 236 -6.11 -3.52 12.57
CA ALA A 236 -6.48 -3.93 13.93
C ALA A 236 -7.99 -4.11 14.07
N ASP A 237 -8.80 -3.22 13.47
CA ASP A 237 -10.26 -3.34 13.47
C ASP A 237 -10.73 -4.57 12.70
N ILE A 238 -10.06 -4.87 11.55
CA ILE A 238 -10.35 -6.06 10.73
C ILE A 238 -10.05 -7.32 11.54
N GLU A 239 -8.89 -7.41 12.18
CA GLU A 239 -8.52 -8.57 12.99
C GLU A 239 -9.42 -8.70 14.24
N GLY A 240 -9.77 -7.60 14.86
CA GLY A 240 -10.74 -7.58 15.96
C GLY A 240 -12.11 -8.10 15.52
N ALA A 241 -12.63 -7.65 14.39
CA ALA A 241 -13.91 -8.12 13.85
C ALA A 241 -13.90 -9.62 13.49
N ARG A 242 -12.74 -10.15 13.06
CA ARG A 242 -12.55 -11.58 12.77
C ARG A 242 -12.45 -12.45 14.02
N SER A 243 -12.06 -11.87 15.17
CA SER A 243 -11.85 -12.66 16.37
C SER A 243 -13.16 -13.22 16.93
N ALA A 244 -13.20 -14.51 17.22
CA ALA A 244 -14.29 -15.15 17.95
C ALA A 244 -14.31 -14.73 19.43
N SER A 245 -13.17 -14.29 19.98
CA SER A 245 -12.98 -13.87 21.36
C SER A 245 -13.50 -12.46 21.61
N ALA A 246 -14.44 -12.30 22.54
CA ALA A 246 -14.90 -10.99 22.97
C ALA A 246 -13.80 -10.16 23.65
N VAL A 247 -12.82 -10.83 24.28
CA VAL A 247 -11.66 -10.18 24.90
C VAL A 247 -10.75 -9.61 23.82
N ASP A 248 -10.42 -10.40 22.80
CA ASP A 248 -9.52 -9.95 21.71
C ASP A 248 -10.16 -8.80 20.92
N ARG A 249 -11.49 -8.84 20.69
CA ARG A 249 -12.22 -7.70 20.11
C ARG A 249 -12.03 -6.42 20.91
N LYS A 250 -12.22 -6.49 22.24
CA LYS A 250 -12.02 -5.32 23.12
C LYS A 250 -10.57 -4.84 23.14
N VAL A 251 -9.59 -5.75 23.01
CA VAL A 251 -8.18 -5.37 22.87
C VAL A 251 -7.97 -4.61 21.57
N ALA A 252 -8.49 -5.09 20.45
CA ALA A 252 -8.39 -4.43 19.16
C ALA A 252 -9.06 -3.05 19.16
N ASP A 253 -10.24 -2.92 19.76
CA ASP A 253 -11.01 -1.66 19.85
C ASP A 253 -10.22 -0.53 20.52
N ALA A 254 -9.29 -0.83 21.42
CA ALA A 254 -8.44 0.16 22.08
C ALA A 254 -7.46 0.85 21.11
N PHE A 255 -7.23 0.29 19.92
CA PHE A 255 -6.34 0.82 18.89
C PHE A 255 -7.08 1.56 17.76
N GLN A 256 -8.37 1.83 17.91
CA GLN A 256 -9.11 2.68 16.97
C GLN A 256 -8.51 4.08 16.95
N GLY A 257 -8.15 4.57 15.76
CA GLY A 257 -7.49 5.86 15.60
C GLY A 257 -5.99 5.87 15.97
N TRP A 258 -5.40 4.73 16.28
CA TRP A 258 -3.96 4.61 16.51
C TRP A 258 -3.16 4.90 15.23
N GLY A 259 -1.97 5.49 15.39
CA GLY A 259 -1.02 5.70 14.31
C GLY A 259 -0.83 7.17 13.94
N LEU A 260 -0.01 7.38 12.91
CA LEU A 260 0.28 8.69 12.31
C LEU A 260 -0.60 8.87 11.08
N GLU A 261 -1.30 9.99 10.99
CA GLU A 261 -2.06 10.37 9.79
C GLU A 261 -1.10 10.62 8.62
N THR A 262 -1.51 10.20 7.43
CA THR A 262 -0.67 10.26 6.22
C THR A 262 -0.05 11.62 5.95
N PRO A 263 -0.79 12.75 5.98
CA PRO A 263 -0.20 14.06 5.72
C PRO A 263 0.90 14.41 6.72
N ALA A 264 0.66 14.17 8.01
CA ALA A 264 1.63 14.46 9.07
C ALA A 264 2.88 13.55 8.97
N ALA A 265 2.71 12.29 8.57
CA ALA A 265 3.83 11.37 8.35
C ALA A 265 4.68 11.81 7.15
N VAL A 266 4.06 12.18 6.02
CA VAL A 266 4.76 12.68 4.83
C VAL A 266 5.55 13.96 5.16
N GLU A 267 4.91 14.95 5.79
CA GLU A 267 5.55 16.22 6.17
C GLU A 267 6.80 15.98 7.04
N LYS A 268 6.68 15.13 8.08
CA LYS A 268 7.78 14.81 8.98
C LYS A 268 8.88 14.01 8.31
N LEU A 269 8.55 13.06 7.46
CA LEU A 269 9.52 12.26 6.72
C LEU A 269 10.26 13.11 5.70
N ARG A 270 9.58 13.95 4.93
CA ARG A 270 10.22 14.85 3.96
C ARG A 270 11.18 15.84 4.64
N ALA A 271 10.79 16.41 5.79
CA ALA A 271 11.66 17.26 6.57
C ALA A 271 12.89 16.53 7.12
N ALA A 272 12.75 15.25 7.48
CA ALA A 272 13.84 14.44 8.03
C ALA A 272 14.75 13.80 6.98
N LEU A 273 14.25 13.57 5.78
CA LEU A 273 14.85 12.85 4.66
C LEU A 273 14.50 13.57 3.34
N PRO A 274 15.16 14.71 3.04
CA PRO A 274 14.78 15.56 1.89
C PRO A 274 14.82 14.84 0.53
N ASP A 275 15.73 13.89 0.35
CA ASP A 275 15.96 13.21 -0.93
C ASP A 275 15.37 11.80 -1.00
N MET A 276 14.74 11.31 0.09
CA MET A 276 14.14 9.97 0.12
C MET A 276 12.88 9.93 -0.75
N PRO A 277 12.78 9.01 -1.72
CA PRO A 277 11.54 8.77 -2.45
C PRO A 277 10.40 8.38 -1.50
N LEU A 278 9.31 9.17 -1.48
CA LEU A 278 8.17 8.98 -0.58
C LEU A 278 6.88 8.69 -1.34
N ILE A 279 6.17 7.67 -0.87
CA ILE A 279 4.83 7.33 -1.35
C ILE A 279 3.84 7.66 -0.23
N ALA A 280 2.84 8.49 -0.54
CA ALA A 280 1.75 8.77 0.37
C ALA A 280 0.59 7.82 0.09
N SER A 281 0.37 6.85 0.96
CA SER A 281 -0.81 6.00 0.95
C SER A 281 -1.48 5.99 2.33
N GLY A 282 -2.71 5.48 2.39
CA GLY A 282 -3.54 5.52 3.60
C GLY A 282 -4.38 6.79 3.70
N GLY A 283 -5.69 6.66 3.61
CA GLY A 283 -6.64 7.76 3.74
C GLY A 283 -6.72 8.74 2.57
N VAL A 284 -6.02 8.51 1.46
CA VAL A 284 -6.17 9.31 0.22
C VAL A 284 -7.47 8.89 -0.46
N ARG A 285 -8.44 9.81 -0.55
CA ARG A 285 -9.81 9.54 -1.03
C ARG A 285 -10.04 10.02 -2.47
N HIS A 286 -9.41 11.14 -2.83
CA HIS A 286 -9.64 11.85 -4.09
C HIS A 286 -8.40 12.65 -4.53
N GLY A 287 -8.45 13.22 -5.74
CA GLY A 287 -7.32 13.94 -6.32
C GLY A 287 -6.88 15.19 -5.55
N VAL A 288 -7.77 15.82 -4.76
CA VAL A 288 -7.36 16.95 -3.89
C VAL A 288 -6.51 16.47 -2.72
N ASP A 289 -6.84 15.31 -2.10
CA ASP A 289 -5.96 14.70 -1.09
C ASP A 289 -4.59 14.35 -1.69
N ALA A 290 -4.58 13.86 -2.95
CA ALA A 290 -3.35 13.59 -3.68
C ALA A 290 -2.52 14.86 -3.89
N ALA A 291 -3.16 15.97 -4.29
CA ALA A 291 -2.50 17.28 -4.45
C ALA A 291 -1.88 17.76 -3.12
N VAL A 292 -2.61 17.62 -2.00
CA VAL A 292 -2.09 17.97 -0.67
C VAL A 292 -0.88 17.09 -0.31
N ALA A 293 -0.96 15.78 -0.55
CA ALA A 293 0.15 14.86 -0.25
C ALA A 293 1.41 15.19 -1.08
N LEU A 294 1.25 15.47 -2.37
CA LEU A 294 2.35 15.91 -3.25
C LEU A 294 2.93 17.24 -2.78
N ARG A 295 2.08 18.19 -2.40
CA ARG A 295 2.50 19.49 -1.82
C ARG A 295 3.30 19.32 -0.52
N LEU A 296 2.93 18.37 0.32
CA LEU A 296 3.62 18.05 1.56
C LEU A 296 4.94 17.29 1.34
N GLY A 297 5.21 16.85 0.12
CA GLY A 297 6.49 16.27 -0.26
C GLY A 297 6.45 14.79 -0.63
N ALA A 298 5.29 14.19 -0.85
CA ALA A 298 5.22 12.87 -1.48
C ALA A 298 5.65 12.95 -2.96
N ASP A 299 6.22 11.87 -3.46
CA ASP A 299 6.58 11.74 -4.88
C ASP A 299 5.52 10.94 -5.63
N LEU A 300 4.94 9.93 -4.99
CA LEU A 300 3.86 9.11 -5.51
C LEU A 300 2.71 9.01 -4.51
N ILE A 301 1.54 8.67 -5.02
CA ILE A 301 0.29 8.55 -4.27
C ILE A 301 -0.25 7.13 -4.41
N GLY A 302 -0.34 6.42 -3.29
CA GLY A 302 -0.84 5.05 -3.25
C GLY A 302 -2.32 4.96 -2.85
N GLN A 303 -3.08 4.14 -3.57
CA GLN A 303 -4.44 3.77 -3.18
C GLN A 303 -4.63 2.25 -3.18
N ALA A 304 -5.28 1.74 -2.12
CA ALA A 304 -5.69 0.34 -1.99
C ALA A 304 -7.22 0.22 -1.87
N GLY A 305 -7.75 0.50 -0.69
CA GLY A 305 -9.16 0.34 -0.38
C GLY A 305 -10.11 0.99 -1.38
N PRO A 306 -9.96 2.27 -1.75
CA PRO A 306 -10.84 2.92 -2.72
C PRO A 306 -10.90 2.22 -4.08
N VAL A 307 -9.80 1.61 -4.52
CA VAL A 307 -9.69 0.89 -5.80
C VAL A 307 -10.31 -0.51 -5.73
N LEU A 308 -10.38 -1.11 -4.54
CA LEU A 308 -10.76 -2.52 -4.36
C LEU A 308 -12.15 -2.85 -4.94
N ARG A 309 -13.12 -1.95 -4.75
CA ARG A 309 -14.48 -2.14 -5.29
C ARG A 309 -14.49 -2.15 -6.82
N ALA A 310 -13.78 -1.20 -7.44
CA ALA A 310 -13.62 -1.14 -8.90
C ALA A 310 -12.91 -2.39 -9.44
N ALA A 311 -11.87 -2.86 -8.73
CA ALA A 311 -11.12 -4.06 -9.11
C ALA A 311 -11.93 -5.36 -9.02
N LEU A 312 -12.96 -5.41 -8.17
CA LEU A 312 -13.93 -6.52 -8.16
C LEU A 312 -14.86 -6.52 -9.37
N GLU A 313 -15.12 -5.35 -9.93
CA GLU A 313 -16.04 -5.18 -11.06
C GLU A 313 -15.36 -5.53 -12.39
N SER A 314 -14.39 -4.70 -12.82
CA SER A 314 -13.68 -4.91 -14.09
C SER A 314 -12.43 -3.99 -14.20
N PRO A 315 -11.54 -4.24 -15.20
CA PRO A 315 -10.45 -3.32 -15.52
C PRO A 315 -10.95 -1.92 -15.89
N GLU A 316 -12.03 -1.80 -16.64
CA GLU A 316 -12.62 -0.50 -17.04
C GLU A 316 -13.13 0.29 -15.84
N ALA A 317 -13.62 -0.39 -14.80
CA ALA A 317 -14.01 0.27 -13.56
C ALA A 317 -12.78 0.86 -12.84
N VAL A 318 -11.65 0.15 -12.87
CA VAL A 318 -10.37 0.66 -12.34
C VAL A 318 -9.87 1.84 -13.16
N LEU A 319 -9.96 1.77 -14.50
CA LEU A 319 -9.61 2.88 -15.39
C LEU A 319 -10.44 4.12 -15.07
N ARG A 320 -11.76 3.98 -14.94
CA ARG A 320 -12.66 5.09 -14.56
C ARG A 320 -12.30 5.68 -13.20
N HIS A 321 -11.92 4.84 -12.24
CA HIS A 321 -11.51 5.30 -10.91
C HIS A 321 -10.28 6.23 -10.99
N PHE A 322 -9.24 5.83 -11.70
CA PHE A 322 -8.03 6.64 -11.86
C PHE A 322 -8.24 7.85 -12.78
N ASP A 323 -9.13 7.77 -13.77
CA ASP A 323 -9.49 8.96 -14.57
C ASP A 323 -10.13 10.05 -13.70
N ILE A 324 -11.01 9.67 -12.77
CA ILE A 324 -11.58 10.62 -11.80
C ILE A 324 -10.47 11.27 -10.97
N LEU A 325 -9.55 10.49 -10.41
CA LEU A 325 -8.44 11.00 -9.61
C LEU A 325 -7.53 11.94 -10.41
N LYS A 326 -7.18 11.54 -11.64
CA LYS A 326 -6.39 12.34 -12.58
C LYS A 326 -7.06 13.70 -12.81
N ARG A 327 -8.35 13.72 -13.16
CA ARG A 327 -9.09 14.96 -13.43
C ARG A 327 -9.18 15.86 -12.20
N GLN A 328 -9.37 15.29 -11.01
CA GLN A 328 -9.38 16.04 -9.76
C GLN A 328 -7.99 16.64 -9.46
N LEU A 329 -6.91 15.91 -9.71
CA LEU A 329 -5.54 16.40 -9.52
C LEU A 329 -5.21 17.50 -10.54
N LEU A 330 -5.58 17.33 -11.81
CA LEU A 330 -5.44 18.37 -12.84
C LEU A 330 -6.14 19.67 -12.43
N ILE A 331 -7.39 19.59 -11.95
CA ILE A 331 -8.14 20.77 -11.49
C ILE A 331 -7.46 21.40 -10.26
N ALA A 332 -6.90 20.60 -9.35
CA ALA A 332 -6.15 21.13 -8.20
C ALA A 332 -4.89 21.88 -8.65
N CYS A 333 -4.13 21.34 -9.61
CA CYS A 333 -2.99 22.04 -10.22
C CYS A 333 -3.42 23.32 -10.90
N PHE A 334 -4.47 23.28 -11.71
CA PHE A 334 -5.02 24.46 -12.38
C PHE A 334 -5.42 25.55 -11.37
N CYS A 335 -6.18 25.19 -10.33
CA CYS A 335 -6.64 26.13 -9.30
C CYS A 335 -5.56 26.57 -8.30
N THR A 336 -4.34 26.06 -8.42
CA THR A 336 -3.14 26.54 -7.70
C THR A 336 -2.17 27.27 -8.61
N GLY A 337 -2.46 27.38 -9.93
CA GLY A 337 -1.58 27.99 -10.92
C GLY A 337 -0.32 27.15 -11.21
N SER A 338 -0.40 25.83 -10.99
CA SER A 338 0.72 24.91 -11.13
C SER A 338 0.67 24.20 -12.50
N ARG A 339 1.72 24.35 -13.32
CA ARG A 339 1.84 23.72 -14.65
C ARG A 339 2.26 22.25 -14.58
N ASP A 340 2.84 21.85 -13.45
CA ASP A 340 3.31 20.49 -13.20
C ASP A 340 3.33 20.17 -11.71
N LEU A 341 3.74 18.94 -11.37
CA LEU A 341 3.83 18.50 -9.97
C LEU A 341 4.98 19.16 -9.20
N LEU A 342 6.00 19.67 -9.87
CA LEU A 342 7.10 20.38 -9.24
C LEU A 342 6.62 21.77 -8.77
N GLU A 343 5.87 22.48 -9.62
CA GLU A 343 5.24 23.76 -9.23
C GLU A 343 4.19 23.57 -8.14
N LEU A 344 3.40 22.47 -8.19
CA LEU A 344 2.44 22.14 -7.13
C LEU A 344 3.12 22.02 -5.76
N ARG A 345 4.37 21.54 -5.68
CA ARG A 345 5.14 21.49 -4.42
C ARG A 345 5.43 22.87 -3.84
N GLY A 346 5.39 23.92 -4.66
CA GLY A 346 5.53 25.32 -4.25
C GLY A 346 4.22 26.01 -3.90
N ALA A 347 3.06 25.40 -4.16
CA ALA A 347 1.74 26.01 -3.94
C ALA A 347 1.51 26.37 -2.46
N ASN A 348 0.75 27.43 -2.21
CA ASN A 348 0.42 27.81 -0.84
C ASN A 348 -0.53 26.79 -0.20
N LEU A 349 -0.15 26.35 0.99
CA LEU A 349 -0.90 25.37 1.78
C LEU A 349 -1.06 25.88 3.20
N SER A 350 -2.27 25.88 3.72
CA SER A 350 -2.57 26.24 5.09
C SER A 350 -3.17 25.06 5.86
N ARG A 351 -3.00 25.07 7.18
CA ARG A 351 -3.78 24.20 8.06
C ARG A 351 -5.06 24.91 8.45
N ARG A 352 -6.17 24.19 8.39
CA ARG A 352 -7.45 24.65 8.93
C ARG A 352 -7.34 24.70 10.45
N SER A 353 -7.70 25.82 11.04
CA SER A 353 -7.77 26.04 12.49
C SER A 353 -8.93 25.28 13.13
#